data_e4c97b55adfa9fefe500b4bfdd6d786b
#
_entry.id   e4c97b55adfa9fefe500b4bfdd6d786b
#
_cell.length_a   1.000
_cell.length_b   1.000
_cell.length_c   1.000
_cell.angle_alpha   90.00
_cell.angle_beta   90.00
_cell.angle_gamma   90.00
#
_symmetry.space_group_name_H-M   'P 1'
#
loop_
_entity.id
_entity.type
_entity.pdbx_description
1 polymer ?
#
loop_
_entity_poly.entity_id
_entity_poly.type
_entity_poly.pdbx_seq_one_letter_code
_entity_poly.pdbx_strand_id
1 'polypeptide(L)'
;MYDVHSMNRKQTSLILAMATVIQLPLLFIGIDLADTGQYMTFYEQIFDAPGSVEYHFIYYLSGILGGAWYALWPGIFSLRVLGLLCNLWAVWILTRIIRDWRPVSLAVAVVLSGWYVSPMTFYYDTLTVTLAMTGVWLMVKGGDRSRIWLLLGGIVMGINVFSRLSNLSGIIYVLFFFIAAIWRGKRMMCGAVWYSVGWFIGVGLVLLLMVLLGHIGIFADSMGELLSVARATGDDATHGMENLIAVQFNAWWRILKFIFVEGVLLLAFLYLRRKYVSKAYRVVFMLPVALMGVYVVFKSSPVTFAAGVGLAGSVAVFFNCRDRNWWECSLAGLLMLFIIPLGADGGIYNCGTIATWLSLAVAMTYFSGAIRSKKHWLIPGYRASMMLTLAFGSVMVFNVARNGIYFDGSNIDDRFAKVPGELVYTSRQRKELIEDIVSELNNYVEPGDTLMVYGSAPMFNYLTHTRPWIGCSWPESTTKSYIYRHLKTAEGHPMIVIVKFDTLGPAFGIPSDDFGHGGGNQHFFHNRIKSGVVYDFLEHNDYRPVYNDEYIVVYKYRADAGL
;
A
#
# COMPACT_ATOMS: atom_id res chain seq x y z
N MET A 1 -36.96 1.46 19.54
CA MET A 1 -35.68 2.12 19.77
C MET A 1 -34.68 1.02 20.12
N TYR A 2 -33.94 0.47 19.15
CA TYR A 2 -32.88 -0.48 19.47
C TYR A 2 -31.68 0.34 19.92
N ASP A 3 -31.34 0.20 21.18
CA ASP A 3 -30.09 0.67 21.74
C ASP A 3 -28.95 0.03 20.92
N VAL A 4 -28.31 0.83 20.08
CA VAL A 4 -27.06 0.41 19.42
C VAL A 4 -26.04 0.38 20.54
N HIS A 5 -25.96 -0.75 21.23
CA HIS A 5 -24.96 -0.95 22.26
C HIS A 5 -23.59 -0.62 21.68
N SER A 6 -22.93 0.36 22.25
CA SER A 6 -21.53 0.62 21.97
C SER A 6 -20.77 -0.68 22.16
N MET A 7 -19.90 -1.02 21.21
CA MET A 7 -19.03 -2.19 21.30
C MET A 7 -18.37 -2.19 22.68
N ASN A 8 -18.53 -3.26 23.44
CA ASN A 8 -17.96 -3.34 24.79
C ASN A 8 -16.44 -3.55 24.71
N ARG A 9 -15.73 -3.32 25.82
CA ARG A 9 -14.27 -3.47 25.88
C ARG A 9 -13.81 -4.87 25.47
N LYS A 10 -14.55 -5.93 25.87
CA LYS A 10 -14.23 -7.33 25.54
C LYS A 10 -14.29 -7.59 24.03
N GLN A 11 -15.31 -7.06 23.35
CA GLN A 11 -15.46 -7.20 21.90
C GLN A 11 -14.36 -6.45 21.14
N THR A 12 -14.03 -5.23 21.55
CA THR A 12 -12.90 -4.48 20.97
C THR A 12 -11.58 -5.23 21.16
N SER A 13 -11.31 -5.74 22.39
CA SER A 13 -10.10 -6.52 22.66
C SER A 13 -10.04 -7.80 21.85
N LEU A 14 -11.18 -8.50 21.64
CA LEU A 14 -11.24 -9.69 20.81
C LEU A 14 -10.90 -9.39 19.34
N ILE A 15 -11.42 -8.28 18.79
CA ILE A 15 -11.10 -7.86 17.41
C ILE A 15 -9.61 -7.51 17.28
N LEU A 16 -9.06 -6.79 18.25
CA LEU A 16 -7.63 -6.45 18.25
C LEU A 16 -6.75 -7.71 18.37
N ALA A 17 -7.12 -8.65 19.24
CA ALA A 17 -6.43 -9.92 19.35
C ALA A 17 -6.48 -10.72 18.04
N MET A 18 -7.66 -10.82 17.41
CA MET A 18 -7.81 -11.43 16.09
C MET A 18 -6.93 -10.74 15.03
N ALA A 19 -6.93 -9.41 14.98
CA ALA A 19 -6.09 -8.66 14.06
C ALA A 19 -4.60 -8.92 14.30
N THR A 20 -4.19 -9.02 15.56
CA THR A 20 -2.81 -9.39 15.92
C THR A 20 -2.46 -10.79 15.42
N VAL A 21 -3.31 -11.78 15.70
CA VAL A 21 -3.07 -13.17 15.29
C VAL A 21 -2.97 -13.32 13.77
N ILE A 22 -3.80 -12.63 13.01
CA ILE A 22 -3.75 -12.66 11.54
C ILE A 22 -2.40 -12.11 11.03
N GLN A 23 -1.85 -11.09 11.66
CA GLN A 23 -0.63 -10.42 11.21
C GLN A 23 0.65 -10.99 11.82
N LEU A 24 0.55 -11.75 12.90
CA LEU A 24 1.71 -12.24 13.66
C LEU A 24 2.73 -13.02 12.77
N PRO A 25 2.31 -13.93 11.88
CA PRO A 25 3.26 -14.63 10.99
C PRO A 25 4.04 -13.69 10.09
N LEU A 26 3.42 -12.56 9.66
CA LEU A 26 4.02 -11.61 8.75
C LEU A 26 5.20 -10.83 9.37
N LEU A 27 5.32 -10.83 10.70
CA LEU A 27 6.48 -10.23 11.37
C LEU A 27 7.77 -11.00 11.08
N PHE A 28 7.66 -12.31 10.87
CA PHE A 28 8.81 -13.22 10.83
C PHE A 28 9.10 -13.78 9.45
N ILE A 29 8.14 -13.78 8.51
CA ILE A 29 8.24 -14.53 7.27
C ILE A 29 8.27 -13.60 6.05
N GLY A 30 9.11 -13.98 5.08
CA GLY A 30 9.24 -13.30 3.79
C GLY A 30 10.30 -12.20 3.80
N ILE A 31 11.02 -12.08 2.70
CA ILE A 31 11.92 -10.96 2.43
C ILE A 31 11.58 -10.38 1.06
N ASP A 32 11.64 -9.06 0.99
CA ASP A 32 11.46 -8.31 -0.23
C ASP A 32 12.68 -7.40 -0.41
N LEU A 33 13.41 -7.61 -1.50
CA LEU A 33 14.64 -6.87 -1.81
C LEU A 33 14.34 -5.47 -2.38
N ALA A 34 13.16 -5.28 -2.96
CA ALA A 34 12.75 -4.05 -3.63
C ALA A 34 12.14 -3.04 -2.64
N ASP A 35 10.82 -3.10 -2.40
CA ASP A 35 10.11 -2.11 -1.59
C ASP A 35 10.64 -2.05 -0.14
N THR A 36 10.78 -3.21 0.51
CA THR A 36 11.32 -3.25 1.89
C THR A 36 12.74 -2.72 1.93
N GLY A 37 13.58 -3.08 0.95
CA GLY A 37 14.95 -2.57 0.85
C GLY A 37 15.02 -1.06 0.72
N GLN A 38 14.15 -0.49 -0.11
CA GLN A 38 14.01 0.95 -0.27
C GLN A 38 13.66 1.65 1.05
N TYR A 39 12.68 1.13 1.79
CA TYR A 39 12.28 1.74 3.07
C TYR A 39 13.35 1.58 4.13
N MET A 40 13.98 0.42 4.23
CA MET A 40 15.05 0.17 5.20
C MET A 40 16.21 1.14 4.99
N THR A 41 16.68 1.29 3.74
CA THR A 41 17.74 2.24 3.38
C THR A 41 17.32 3.70 3.69
N PHE A 42 16.05 4.06 3.38
CA PHE A 42 15.54 5.40 3.67
C PHE A 42 15.54 5.71 5.16
N TYR A 43 15.09 4.77 6.00
CA TYR A 43 15.02 4.97 7.45
C TYR A 43 16.41 5.02 8.10
N GLU A 44 17.34 4.23 7.61
CA GLU A 44 18.73 4.26 8.07
C GLU A 44 19.42 5.58 7.75
N GLN A 45 19.17 6.15 6.55
CA GLN A 45 19.95 7.30 6.04
C GLN A 45 19.28 8.66 6.26
N ILE A 46 18.00 8.74 6.62
CA ILE A 46 17.25 10.02 6.62
C ILE A 46 17.82 11.06 7.60
N PHE A 47 18.44 10.65 8.69
CA PHE A 47 19.05 11.57 9.66
C PHE A 47 20.54 11.77 9.42
N ASP A 48 21.27 10.73 9.01
CA ASP A 48 22.72 10.75 8.90
C ASP A 48 23.22 11.24 7.54
N ALA A 49 22.52 10.86 6.47
CA ALA A 49 22.87 11.22 5.10
C ALA A 49 21.60 11.49 4.24
N PRO A 50 20.77 12.50 4.61
CA PRO A 50 19.46 12.73 3.98
C PRO A 50 19.55 12.96 2.46
N GLY A 51 20.64 13.56 1.95
CA GLY A 51 20.86 13.75 0.51
C GLY A 51 21.04 12.45 -0.26
N SER A 52 21.52 11.36 0.37
CA SER A 52 21.64 10.06 -0.30
C SER A 52 20.29 9.37 -0.57
N VAL A 53 19.22 9.86 0.01
CA VAL A 53 17.85 9.33 -0.10
C VAL A 53 16.82 10.42 -0.45
N GLU A 54 17.26 11.49 -1.10
CA GLU A 54 16.43 12.65 -1.40
C GLU A 54 15.17 12.31 -2.22
N TYR A 55 15.26 11.36 -3.16
CA TYR A 55 14.13 10.92 -3.98
C TYR A 55 12.96 10.42 -3.14
N HIS A 56 13.24 9.84 -1.95
CA HIS A 56 12.23 9.27 -1.06
C HIS A 56 11.56 10.32 -0.16
N PHE A 57 11.95 11.59 -0.22
CA PHE A 57 11.33 12.67 0.54
C PHE A 57 9.85 12.93 0.17
N ILE A 58 9.38 12.40 -0.95
CA ILE A 58 7.93 12.31 -1.25
C ILE A 58 7.13 11.54 -0.19
N TYR A 59 7.82 10.73 0.64
CA TYR A 59 7.30 9.96 1.78
C TYR A 59 7.83 10.48 3.11
N TYR A 60 8.13 11.77 3.21
CA TYR A 60 8.88 12.40 4.29
C TYR A 60 8.45 11.97 5.70
N LEU A 61 7.13 12.04 6.00
CA LEU A 61 6.64 11.73 7.35
C LEU A 61 6.86 10.25 7.72
N SER A 62 6.71 9.33 6.77
CA SER A 62 7.04 7.92 7.03
C SER A 62 8.53 7.72 7.23
N GLY A 63 9.36 8.48 6.49
CA GLY A 63 10.82 8.51 6.70
C GLY A 63 11.20 8.95 8.10
N ILE A 64 10.67 10.08 8.57
CA ILE A 64 10.97 10.61 9.92
C ILE A 64 10.51 9.63 11.01
N LEU A 65 9.29 9.10 10.92
CA LEU A 65 8.77 8.18 11.93
C LEU A 65 9.48 6.82 11.89
N GLY A 66 9.71 6.29 10.68
CA GLY A 66 10.45 5.04 10.48
C GLY A 66 11.90 5.16 10.90
N GLY A 67 12.57 6.25 10.53
CA GLY A 67 13.96 6.53 10.93
C GLY A 67 14.12 6.73 12.43
N ALA A 68 13.22 7.47 13.08
CA ALA A 68 13.22 7.61 14.53
C ALA A 68 12.99 6.27 15.25
N TRP A 69 12.10 5.44 14.73
CA TRP A 69 11.89 4.09 15.25
C TRP A 69 13.10 3.20 15.03
N TYR A 70 13.69 3.25 13.81
CA TYR A 70 14.90 2.51 13.47
C TYR A 70 16.09 2.87 14.37
N ALA A 71 16.27 4.15 14.68
CA ALA A 71 17.31 4.60 15.61
C ALA A 71 17.14 4.05 17.03
N LEU A 72 15.90 3.77 17.46
CA LEU A 72 15.61 3.16 18.77
C LEU A 72 15.73 1.63 18.75
N TRP A 73 15.30 1.02 17.66
CA TRP A 73 15.25 -0.43 17.49
C TRP A 73 15.45 -0.78 16.01
N PRO A 74 16.71 -0.96 15.57
CA PRO A 74 17.02 -1.27 14.17
C PRO A 74 16.52 -2.65 13.75
N GLY A 75 16.36 -2.83 12.43
CA GLY A 75 16.05 -4.11 11.81
C GLY A 75 14.63 -4.19 11.20
N ILE A 76 14.49 -5.09 10.21
CA ILE A 76 13.24 -5.32 9.48
C ILE A 76 12.12 -5.74 10.42
N PHE A 77 12.40 -6.64 11.36
CA PHE A 77 11.42 -7.12 12.34
C PHE A 77 10.82 -5.97 13.17
N SER A 78 11.65 -5.05 13.64
CA SER A 78 11.20 -3.93 14.47
C SER A 78 10.26 -3.00 13.70
N LEU A 79 10.55 -2.74 12.43
CA LEU A 79 9.70 -1.92 11.56
C LEU A 79 8.40 -2.65 11.17
N ARG A 80 8.40 -3.98 11.14
CA ARG A 80 7.16 -4.76 11.03
C ARG A 80 6.30 -4.65 12.28
N VAL A 81 6.92 -4.61 13.47
CA VAL A 81 6.19 -4.32 14.71
C VAL A 81 5.55 -2.93 14.66
N LEU A 82 6.25 -1.91 14.17
CA LEU A 82 5.67 -0.58 13.99
C LEU A 82 4.48 -0.62 13.00
N GLY A 83 4.61 -1.34 11.89
CA GLY A 83 3.51 -1.57 10.93
C GLY A 83 2.30 -2.24 11.58
N LEU A 84 2.52 -3.28 12.40
CA LEU A 84 1.46 -3.93 13.19
C LEU A 84 0.76 -2.93 14.13
N LEU A 85 1.51 -2.11 14.86
CA LEU A 85 0.94 -1.10 15.76
C LEU A 85 0.06 -0.09 15.01
N CYS A 86 0.49 0.37 13.84
CA CYS A 86 -0.28 1.25 12.96
C CYS A 86 -1.59 0.59 12.52
N ASN A 87 -1.54 -0.66 12.08
CA ASN A 87 -2.73 -1.41 11.68
C ASN A 87 -3.68 -1.64 12.86
N LEU A 88 -3.17 -2.00 14.04
CA LEU A 88 -3.99 -2.16 15.24
C LEU A 88 -4.66 -0.84 15.66
N TRP A 89 -3.98 0.29 15.48
CA TRP A 89 -4.60 1.60 15.68
C TRP A 89 -5.75 1.84 14.70
N ALA A 90 -5.57 1.56 13.41
CA ALA A 90 -6.63 1.67 12.41
C ALA A 90 -7.83 0.75 12.74
N VAL A 91 -7.58 -0.49 13.18
CA VAL A 91 -8.61 -1.42 13.66
C VAL A 91 -9.34 -0.84 14.88
N TRP A 92 -8.61 -0.30 15.85
CA TRP A 92 -9.20 0.32 17.02
C TRP A 92 -10.10 1.50 16.63
N ILE A 93 -9.66 2.38 15.76
CA ILE A 93 -10.46 3.49 15.22
C ILE A 93 -11.72 2.95 14.54
N LEU A 94 -11.63 1.90 13.73
CA LEU A 94 -12.77 1.28 13.06
C LEU A 94 -13.82 0.82 14.08
N THR A 95 -13.40 0.23 15.22
CA THR A 95 -14.31 -0.16 16.30
C THR A 95 -14.99 1.03 16.99
N ARG A 96 -14.40 2.23 16.89
CA ARG A 96 -15.01 3.48 17.40
C ARG A 96 -16.02 4.10 16.45
N ILE A 97 -15.82 3.88 15.14
CA ILE A 97 -16.75 4.36 14.09
C ILE A 97 -17.95 3.41 13.99
N ILE A 98 -17.70 2.12 13.84
CA ILE A 98 -18.71 1.08 13.63
C ILE A 98 -18.86 0.26 14.91
N ARG A 99 -20.08 0.26 15.46
CA ARG A 99 -20.36 -0.27 16.80
C ARG A 99 -20.81 -1.74 16.81
N ASP A 100 -20.96 -2.36 15.65
CA ASP A 100 -21.29 -3.79 15.54
C ASP A 100 -20.01 -4.61 15.32
N TRP A 101 -19.67 -5.47 16.27
CA TRP A 101 -18.43 -6.24 16.28
C TRP A 101 -18.35 -7.30 15.17
N ARG A 102 -19.49 -7.87 14.74
CA ARG A 102 -19.53 -8.95 13.76
C ARG A 102 -19.09 -8.51 12.37
N PRO A 103 -19.74 -7.49 11.75
CA PRO A 103 -19.29 -7.00 10.46
C PRO A 103 -17.91 -6.33 10.52
N VAL A 104 -17.53 -5.73 11.65
CA VAL A 104 -16.17 -5.18 11.83
C VAL A 104 -15.14 -6.30 11.81
N SER A 105 -15.36 -7.40 12.55
CA SER A 105 -14.45 -8.55 12.54
C SER A 105 -14.26 -9.12 11.13
N LEU A 106 -15.36 -9.25 10.37
CA LEU A 106 -15.31 -9.76 8.99
C LEU A 106 -14.56 -8.81 8.06
N ALA A 107 -14.83 -7.51 8.14
CA ALA A 107 -14.13 -6.52 7.33
C ALA A 107 -12.63 -6.46 7.65
N VAL A 108 -12.27 -6.49 8.94
CA VAL A 108 -10.87 -6.53 9.40
C VAL A 108 -10.17 -7.78 8.86
N ALA A 109 -10.79 -8.95 8.96
CA ALA A 109 -10.20 -10.18 8.42
C ALA A 109 -9.94 -10.09 6.92
N VAL A 110 -10.88 -9.54 6.14
CA VAL A 110 -10.72 -9.35 4.69
C VAL A 110 -9.61 -8.36 4.36
N VAL A 111 -9.59 -7.20 5.00
CA VAL A 111 -8.57 -6.17 4.71
C VAL A 111 -7.18 -6.67 5.09
N LEU A 112 -7.01 -7.23 6.28
CA LEU A 112 -5.71 -7.70 6.75
C LEU A 112 -5.19 -8.91 5.98
N SER A 113 -6.06 -9.74 5.41
CA SER A 113 -5.61 -10.82 4.54
C SER A 113 -4.89 -10.32 3.29
N GLY A 114 -5.18 -9.10 2.83
CA GLY A 114 -4.45 -8.46 1.74
C GLY A 114 -2.98 -8.19 2.04
N TRP A 115 -2.60 -8.08 3.31
CA TRP A 115 -1.21 -7.87 3.72
C TRP A 115 -0.32 -9.10 3.52
N TYR A 116 -0.89 -10.28 3.33
CA TYR A 116 -0.10 -11.49 3.02
C TYR A 116 0.56 -11.44 1.64
N VAL A 117 0.10 -10.54 0.75
CA VAL A 117 0.68 -10.34 -0.58
C VAL A 117 1.42 -9.00 -0.71
N SER A 118 1.56 -8.25 0.38
CA SER A 118 2.24 -6.95 0.42
C SER A 118 3.26 -6.93 1.56
N PRO A 119 4.35 -6.16 1.47
CA PRO A 119 5.29 -6.02 2.57
C PRO A 119 4.60 -5.57 3.85
N MET A 120 4.86 -6.27 4.96
CA MET A 120 4.30 -5.92 6.27
C MET A 120 5.12 -4.84 6.99
N THR A 121 6.30 -4.52 6.49
CA THR A 121 7.17 -3.49 7.05
C THR A 121 6.45 -2.15 7.10
N PHE A 122 6.68 -1.36 8.16
CA PHE A 122 6.14 -0.01 8.23
C PHE A 122 6.58 0.80 7.00
N TYR A 123 5.62 1.43 6.35
CA TYR A 123 5.86 2.28 5.18
C TYR A 123 4.72 3.30 5.01
N TYR A 124 4.80 4.10 3.98
CA TYR A 124 3.88 5.23 3.76
C TYR A 124 2.40 4.84 3.73
N ASP A 125 2.05 3.66 3.24
CA ASP A 125 0.65 3.23 3.19
C ASP A 125 0.11 2.82 4.56
N THR A 126 0.91 2.16 5.42
CA THR A 126 0.55 1.87 6.81
C THR A 126 0.31 3.16 7.60
N LEU A 127 1.15 4.17 7.39
CA LEU A 127 0.96 5.48 8.02
C LEU A 127 -0.26 6.20 7.44
N THR A 128 -0.44 6.14 6.11
CA THR A 128 -1.60 6.74 5.43
C THR A 128 -2.93 6.23 6.00
N VAL A 129 -3.09 4.90 6.14
CA VAL A 129 -4.35 4.35 6.68
C VAL A 129 -4.56 4.75 8.13
N THR A 130 -3.51 4.76 8.93
CA THR A 130 -3.56 5.15 10.35
C THR A 130 -4.07 6.59 10.51
N LEU A 131 -3.49 7.51 9.76
CA LEU A 131 -3.86 8.93 9.82
C LEU A 131 -5.19 9.19 9.12
N ALA A 132 -5.48 8.57 7.97
CA ALA A 132 -6.75 8.73 7.27
C ALA A 132 -7.93 8.23 8.11
N MET A 133 -7.82 7.05 8.73
CA MET A 133 -8.85 6.52 9.64
C MET A 133 -9.05 7.42 10.85
N THR A 134 -7.96 7.96 11.41
CA THR A 134 -8.03 8.91 12.54
C THR A 134 -8.72 10.21 12.12
N GLY A 135 -8.33 10.79 10.99
CA GLY A 135 -8.93 12.01 10.45
C GLY A 135 -10.42 11.84 10.16
N VAL A 136 -10.81 10.77 9.50
CA VAL A 136 -12.21 10.44 9.20
C VAL A 136 -13.02 10.22 10.49
N TRP A 137 -12.47 9.50 11.47
CA TRP A 137 -13.12 9.35 12.77
C TRP A 137 -13.40 10.68 13.46
N LEU A 138 -12.41 11.58 13.45
CA LEU A 138 -12.56 12.92 14.03
C LEU A 138 -13.62 13.74 13.26
N MET A 139 -13.65 13.65 11.92
CA MET A 139 -14.66 14.29 11.08
C MET A 139 -16.07 13.80 11.41
N VAL A 140 -16.29 12.49 11.45
CA VAL A 140 -17.59 11.88 11.77
C VAL A 140 -18.01 12.20 13.21
N LYS A 141 -17.07 12.21 14.15
CA LYS A 141 -17.31 12.58 15.55
C LYS A 141 -17.67 14.07 15.70
N GLY A 142 -17.02 14.94 14.94
CA GLY A 142 -17.27 16.37 14.92
C GLY A 142 -18.64 16.69 14.33
N GLY A 143 -18.90 16.20 13.13
CA GLY A 143 -20.14 16.42 12.40
C GLY A 143 -20.58 17.89 12.43
N ASP A 144 -21.76 18.17 12.98
CA ASP A 144 -22.27 19.53 13.26
C ASP A 144 -22.15 19.93 14.75
N ARG A 145 -21.52 19.09 15.57
CA ARG A 145 -21.54 19.20 17.04
C ARG A 145 -20.32 19.93 17.61
N SER A 146 -19.14 19.78 16.99
CA SER A 146 -17.91 20.30 17.58
C SER A 146 -16.86 20.69 16.53
N ARG A 147 -16.56 22.00 16.52
CA ARG A 147 -15.55 22.60 15.64
C ARG A 147 -14.14 22.06 15.91
N ILE A 148 -13.83 21.76 17.18
CA ILE A 148 -12.49 21.27 17.56
C ILE A 148 -12.17 19.91 16.94
N TRP A 149 -13.14 18.99 16.89
CA TRP A 149 -12.92 17.69 16.26
C TRP A 149 -12.72 17.81 14.74
N LEU A 150 -13.40 18.77 14.11
CA LEU A 150 -13.24 19.05 12.68
C LEU A 150 -11.86 19.66 12.39
N LEU A 151 -11.44 20.61 13.23
CA LEU A 151 -10.10 21.21 13.14
C LEU A 151 -9.01 20.11 13.31
N LEU A 152 -9.12 19.29 14.35
CA LEU A 152 -8.17 18.19 14.60
C LEU A 152 -8.20 17.16 13.46
N GLY A 153 -9.37 16.84 12.90
CA GLY A 153 -9.49 15.97 11.73
C GLY A 153 -8.76 16.55 10.53
N GLY A 154 -8.90 17.85 10.28
CA GLY A 154 -8.16 18.58 9.26
C GLY A 154 -6.64 18.52 9.51
N ILE A 155 -6.18 18.81 10.73
CA ILE A 155 -4.76 18.77 11.11
C ILE A 155 -4.18 17.38 10.80
N VAL A 156 -4.83 16.31 11.23
CA VAL A 156 -4.35 14.92 10.96
C VAL A 156 -4.30 14.64 9.47
N MET A 157 -5.29 15.08 8.69
CA MET A 157 -5.29 14.90 7.23
C MET A 157 -4.25 15.78 6.54
N GLY A 158 -3.97 16.99 7.04
CA GLY A 158 -2.87 17.82 6.55
C GLY A 158 -1.49 17.23 6.81
N ILE A 159 -1.27 16.67 8.00
CA ILE A 159 -0.06 15.92 8.34
C ILE A 159 0.09 14.69 7.42
N ASN A 160 -1.02 13.99 7.12
CA ASN A 160 -1.02 12.80 6.27
C ASN A 160 -0.56 13.06 4.82
N VAL A 161 -0.56 14.31 4.35
CA VAL A 161 -0.01 14.68 3.04
C VAL A 161 1.43 14.20 2.89
N PHE A 162 2.21 14.27 3.95
CA PHE A 162 3.64 13.93 3.94
C PHE A 162 3.94 12.46 4.25
N SER A 163 2.91 11.66 4.55
CA SER A 163 3.06 10.19 4.55
C SER A 163 3.30 9.69 3.13
N ARG A 164 2.55 10.24 2.18
CA ARG A 164 2.64 10.01 0.75
C ARG A 164 2.08 11.24 0.05
N LEU A 165 2.83 11.87 -0.85
CA LEU A 165 2.44 13.16 -1.42
C LEU A 165 1.09 13.12 -2.16
N SER A 166 0.71 11.98 -2.74
CA SER A 166 -0.62 11.81 -3.34
C SER A 166 -1.77 12.04 -2.34
N ASN A 167 -1.51 11.96 -1.03
CA ASN A 167 -2.48 12.31 0.02
C ASN A 167 -2.78 13.83 0.08
N LEU A 168 -2.14 14.66 -0.75
CA LEU A 168 -2.57 16.03 -1.02
C LEU A 168 -4.05 16.08 -1.42
N SER A 169 -4.52 15.03 -2.10
CA SER A 169 -5.94 14.79 -2.38
C SER A 169 -6.83 14.77 -1.12
N GLY A 170 -6.26 14.66 0.07
CA GLY A 170 -6.96 14.72 1.35
C GLY A 170 -7.76 16.02 1.56
N ILE A 171 -7.40 17.12 0.89
CA ILE A 171 -8.22 18.34 0.91
C ILE A 171 -9.63 18.10 0.32
N ILE A 172 -9.77 17.14 -0.61
CA ILE A 172 -11.05 16.81 -1.26
C ILE A 172 -12.07 16.27 -0.25
N TYR A 173 -11.65 15.80 0.94
CA TYR A 173 -12.61 15.43 2.00
C TYR A 173 -13.49 16.62 2.44
N VAL A 174 -13.16 17.83 2.07
CA VAL A 174 -14.06 18.99 2.22
C VAL A 174 -15.43 18.74 1.56
N LEU A 175 -15.47 17.91 0.49
CA LEU A 175 -16.70 17.48 -0.19
C LEU A 175 -17.66 16.74 0.76
N PHE A 176 -17.14 16.08 1.81
CA PHE A 176 -17.99 15.48 2.84
C PHE A 176 -18.96 16.51 3.42
N PHE A 177 -18.47 17.69 3.75
CA PHE A 177 -19.27 18.75 4.35
C PHE A 177 -20.23 19.38 3.35
N PHE A 178 -19.83 19.56 2.08
CA PHE A 178 -20.71 20.08 1.04
C PHE A 178 -21.85 19.11 0.73
N ILE A 179 -21.55 17.83 0.53
CA ILE A 179 -22.56 16.79 0.28
C ILE A 179 -23.46 16.67 1.52
N ALA A 180 -22.90 16.65 2.73
CA ALA A 180 -23.67 16.61 3.96
C ALA A 180 -24.55 17.86 4.14
N ALA A 181 -24.10 19.03 3.70
CA ALA A 181 -24.91 20.26 3.76
C ALA A 181 -26.14 20.22 2.84
N ILE A 182 -26.01 19.62 1.65
CA ILE A 182 -27.13 19.40 0.71
C ILE A 182 -28.19 18.49 1.34
N TRP A 183 -27.77 17.40 1.99
CA TRP A 183 -28.68 16.39 2.51
C TRP A 183 -29.17 16.66 3.95
N ARG A 184 -28.41 17.41 4.76
CA ARG A 184 -28.64 17.59 6.21
C ARG A 184 -28.75 19.04 6.64
N GLY A 185 -28.55 19.99 5.73
CA GLY A 185 -28.72 21.42 5.97
C GLY A 185 -27.41 22.19 6.13
N LYS A 186 -27.50 23.49 5.92
CA LYS A 186 -26.37 24.43 5.77
C LYS A 186 -25.37 24.47 6.94
N ARG A 187 -25.77 24.03 8.16
CA ARG A 187 -24.86 24.01 9.33
C ARG A 187 -23.59 23.18 9.09
N MET A 188 -23.67 22.17 8.23
CA MET A 188 -22.48 21.34 7.86
C MET A 188 -21.43 22.13 7.07
N MET A 189 -21.81 23.23 6.38
CA MET A 189 -20.87 24.09 5.65
C MET A 189 -19.77 24.69 6.55
N CYS A 190 -20.11 25.05 7.80
CA CYS A 190 -19.11 25.53 8.74
C CYS A 190 -18.02 24.48 9.03
N GLY A 191 -18.36 23.20 8.88
CA GLY A 191 -17.39 22.11 9.02
C GLY A 191 -16.29 22.14 7.96
N ALA A 192 -16.64 22.51 6.73
CA ALA A 192 -15.67 22.66 5.65
C ALA A 192 -14.57 23.69 6.00
N VAL A 193 -14.95 24.81 6.59
CA VAL A 193 -14.00 25.87 6.98
C VAL A 193 -13.03 25.34 8.06
N TRP A 194 -13.56 24.76 9.15
CA TRP A 194 -12.73 24.27 10.24
C TRP A 194 -11.81 23.12 9.82
N TYR A 195 -12.31 22.23 8.98
CA TYR A 195 -11.49 21.17 8.39
C TYR A 195 -10.38 21.74 7.52
N SER A 196 -10.68 22.68 6.62
CA SER A 196 -9.68 23.29 5.73
C SER A 196 -8.62 24.05 6.53
N VAL A 197 -9.02 24.86 7.52
CA VAL A 197 -8.07 25.55 8.42
C VAL A 197 -7.17 24.53 9.11
N GLY A 198 -7.73 23.45 9.66
CA GLY A 198 -6.96 22.39 10.26
C GLY A 198 -5.99 21.74 9.27
N TRP A 199 -6.44 21.49 8.04
CA TRP A 199 -5.61 20.88 7.01
C TRP A 199 -4.37 21.74 6.68
N PHE A 200 -4.55 23.05 6.50
CA PHE A 200 -3.41 23.98 6.30
C PHE A 200 -2.48 24.05 7.50
N ILE A 201 -3.03 24.02 8.74
CA ILE A 201 -2.21 23.94 9.95
C ILE A 201 -1.39 22.64 9.95
N GLY A 202 -2.00 21.50 9.63
CA GLY A 202 -1.30 20.22 9.58
C GLY A 202 -0.16 20.19 8.55
N VAL A 203 -0.40 20.74 7.36
CA VAL A 203 0.66 20.92 6.34
C VAL A 203 1.75 21.83 6.88
N GLY A 204 1.39 22.98 7.45
CA GLY A 204 2.36 23.94 8.00
C GLY A 204 3.24 23.35 9.13
N LEU A 205 2.68 22.49 9.99
CA LEU A 205 3.43 21.82 11.05
C LEU A 205 4.53 20.91 10.50
N VAL A 206 4.27 20.15 9.44
CA VAL A 206 5.29 19.28 8.84
C VAL A 206 6.33 20.09 8.07
N LEU A 207 5.93 21.13 7.35
CA LEU A 207 6.88 22.05 6.73
C LEU A 207 7.77 22.74 7.75
N LEU A 208 7.23 23.15 8.89
CA LEU A 208 8.02 23.68 10.00
C LEU A 208 9.02 22.64 10.52
N LEU A 209 8.61 21.39 10.67
CA LEU A 209 9.50 20.30 11.06
C LEU A 209 10.65 20.13 10.06
N MET A 210 10.37 20.19 8.75
CA MET A 210 11.40 20.14 7.70
C MET A 210 12.43 21.29 7.84
N VAL A 211 11.95 22.50 8.12
CA VAL A 211 12.84 23.65 8.36
C VAL A 211 13.71 23.43 9.60
N LEU A 212 13.12 22.95 10.69
CA LEU A 212 13.85 22.70 11.93
C LEU A 212 14.93 21.62 11.81
N LEU A 213 14.70 20.62 10.94
CA LEU A 213 15.67 19.55 10.66
C LEU A 213 16.64 19.89 9.51
N GLY A 214 16.50 21.05 8.86
CA GLY A 214 17.32 21.41 7.70
C GLY A 214 16.96 20.65 6.41
N HIS A 215 15.83 19.96 6.36
CA HIS A 215 15.40 19.09 5.28
C HIS A 215 14.61 19.80 4.17
N ILE A 216 14.27 21.08 4.33
CA ILE A 216 13.37 21.79 3.41
C ILE A 216 13.95 21.92 2.00
N GLY A 217 15.29 22.11 1.87
CA GLY A 217 15.97 22.16 0.57
C GLY A 217 15.85 20.83 -0.16
N ILE A 218 16.22 19.74 0.51
CA ILE A 218 16.15 18.38 -0.05
C ILE A 218 14.71 18.04 -0.48
N PHE A 219 13.72 18.41 0.34
CA PHE A 219 12.32 18.23 -0.02
C PHE A 219 11.93 19.03 -1.28
N ALA A 220 12.40 20.28 -1.41
CA ALA A 220 12.13 21.10 -2.59
C ALA A 220 12.74 20.48 -3.87
N ASP A 221 13.94 19.93 -3.79
CA ASP A 221 14.61 19.25 -4.90
C ASP A 221 13.83 17.97 -5.27
N SER A 222 13.45 17.16 -4.30
CA SER A 222 12.58 15.98 -4.49
C SER A 222 11.24 16.34 -5.15
N MET A 223 10.64 17.50 -4.81
CA MET A 223 9.43 17.99 -5.48
C MET A 223 9.67 18.38 -6.93
N GLY A 224 10.81 19.00 -7.24
CA GLY A 224 11.24 19.29 -8.61
C GLY A 224 11.33 18.03 -9.45
N GLU A 225 11.91 16.96 -8.90
CA GLU A 225 12.01 15.66 -9.55
C GLU A 225 10.63 15.03 -9.79
N LEU A 226 9.76 15.03 -8.80
CA LEU A 226 8.41 14.50 -8.94
C LEU A 226 7.63 15.22 -10.05
N LEU A 227 7.76 16.53 -10.16
CA LEU A 227 7.13 17.31 -11.23
C LEU A 227 7.71 16.94 -12.62
N SER A 228 8.99 16.61 -12.70
CA SER A 228 9.61 16.10 -13.92
C SER A 228 9.04 14.74 -14.33
N VAL A 229 8.89 13.83 -13.36
CA VAL A 229 8.25 12.51 -13.54
C VAL A 229 6.80 12.65 -14.01
N ALA A 230 6.02 13.53 -13.40
CA ALA A 230 4.62 13.76 -13.78
C ALA A 230 4.47 14.30 -15.22
N ARG A 231 5.50 14.98 -15.76
CA ARG A 231 5.55 15.50 -17.13
C ARG A 231 6.18 14.55 -18.13
N ALA A 232 6.76 13.45 -17.67
CA ALA A 232 7.39 12.45 -18.54
C ALA A 232 6.36 11.85 -19.51
N THR A 233 6.80 11.57 -20.74
CA THR A 233 5.98 10.99 -21.82
C THR A 233 6.71 9.82 -22.47
N GLY A 234 5.99 8.94 -23.16
CA GLY A 234 6.56 7.79 -23.85
C GLY A 234 7.01 6.68 -22.90
N ASP A 235 8.06 5.95 -23.25
CA ASP A 235 8.56 4.79 -22.50
C ASP A 235 9.15 5.14 -21.12
N ASP A 236 9.44 6.42 -20.89
CA ASP A 236 9.91 6.97 -19.61
C ASP A 236 8.76 7.36 -18.66
N ALA A 237 7.51 7.27 -19.12
CA ALA A 237 6.32 7.79 -18.46
C ALA A 237 5.62 6.78 -17.53
N THR A 238 6.35 5.91 -16.83
CA THR A 238 5.74 4.93 -15.92
C THR A 238 4.80 5.59 -14.91
N HIS A 239 5.12 6.81 -14.46
CA HIS A 239 4.32 7.62 -13.53
C HIS A 239 3.76 8.91 -14.18
N GLY A 240 3.71 8.98 -15.52
CA GLY A 240 3.15 10.14 -16.23
C GLY A 240 1.64 10.30 -15.98
N MET A 241 1.14 11.54 -16.03
CA MET A 241 -0.25 11.89 -15.71
C MET A 241 -1.27 11.13 -16.57
N GLU A 242 -0.99 10.92 -17.85
CA GLU A 242 -1.86 10.16 -18.76
C GLU A 242 -2.00 8.69 -18.31
N ASN A 243 -0.89 8.09 -17.92
CA ASN A 243 -0.86 6.71 -17.44
C ASN A 243 -1.63 6.57 -16.12
N LEU A 244 -1.46 7.51 -15.19
CA LEU A 244 -2.21 7.53 -13.93
C LEU A 244 -3.72 7.61 -14.16
N ILE A 245 -4.18 8.43 -15.10
CA ILE A 245 -5.62 8.53 -15.45
C ILE A 245 -6.12 7.22 -16.07
N ALA A 246 -5.38 6.66 -17.03
CA ALA A 246 -5.75 5.40 -17.68
C ALA A 246 -5.81 4.24 -16.69
N VAL A 247 -4.86 4.14 -15.77
CA VAL A 247 -4.83 3.12 -14.71
C VAL A 247 -6.04 3.25 -13.79
N GLN A 248 -6.38 4.48 -13.35
CA GLN A 248 -7.56 4.71 -12.52
C GLN A 248 -8.85 4.30 -13.26
N PHE A 249 -9.02 4.72 -14.51
CA PHE A 249 -10.18 4.35 -15.30
C PHE A 249 -10.32 2.83 -15.47
N ASN A 250 -9.22 2.15 -15.84
CA ASN A 250 -9.21 0.70 -16.05
C ASN A 250 -9.49 -0.06 -14.74
N ALA A 251 -8.92 0.40 -13.62
CA ALA A 251 -9.16 -0.21 -12.31
C ALA A 251 -10.63 -0.11 -11.91
N TRP A 252 -11.22 1.08 -11.99
CA TRP A 252 -12.63 1.28 -11.68
C TRP A 252 -13.56 0.54 -12.65
N TRP A 253 -13.20 0.46 -13.92
CA TRP A 253 -13.97 -0.29 -14.91
C TRP A 253 -14.03 -1.80 -14.58
N ARG A 254 -12.93 -2.38 -14.11
CA ARG A 254 -12.88 -3.78 -13.64
C ARG A 254 -13.78 -3.98 -12.41
N ILE A 255 -13.74 -3.07 -11.45
CA ILE A 255 -14.59 -3.12 -10.24
C ILE A 255 -16.08 -3.00 -10.63
N LEU A 256 -16.44 -2.07 -11.51
CA LEU A 256 -17.81 -1.91 -11.97
C LEU A 256 -18.31 -3.14 -12.73
N LYS A 257 -17.48 -3.75 -13.60
CA LYS A 257 -17.80 -5.03 -14.24
C LYS A 257 -18.05 -6.13 -13.20
N PHE A 258 -17.21 -6.24 -12.19
CA PHE A 258 -17.39 -7.20 -11.10
C PHE A 258 -18.74 -6.98 -10.39
N ILE A 259 -19.07 -5.76 -9.99
CA ILE A 259 -20.34 -5.41 -9.34
C ILE A 259 -21.53 -5.75 -10.25
N PHE A 260 -21.41 -5.45 -11.53
CA PHE A 260 -22.47 -5.72 -12.50
C PHE A 260 -22.73 -7.22 -12.66
N VAL A 261 -21.68 -8.01 -12.86
CA VAL A 261 -21.78 -9.47 -13.03
C VAL A 261 -22.35 -10.12 -11.77
N GLU A 262 -21.80 -9.78 -10.59
CA GLU A 262 -22.30 -10.30 -9.31
C GLU A 262 -23.73 -9.84 -9.03
N GLY A 263 -24.08 -8.61 -9.39
CA GLY A 263 -25.45 -8.09 -9.30
C GLY A 263 -26.43 -8.87 -10.16
N VAL A 264 -26.07 -9.18 -11.41
CA VAL A 264 -26.90 -10.00 -12.33
C VAL A 264 -27.05 -11.42 -11.79
N LEU A 265 -25.98 -12.04 -11.32
CA LEU A 265 -26.01 -13.37 -10.71
C LEU A 265 -26.88 -13.41 -9.45
N LEU A 266 -26.78 -12.40 -8.60
CA LEU A 266 -27.63 -12.26 -7.43
C LEU A 266 -29.12 -12.11 -7.80
N LEU A 267 -29.43 -11.27 -8.79
CA LEU A 267 -30.81 -11.11 -9.29
C LEU A 267 -31.36 -12.41 -9.88
N ALA A 268 -30.56 -13.12 -10.68
CA ALA A 268 -30.92 -14.43 -11.21
C ALA A 268 -31.19 -15.44 -10.09
N PHE A 269 -30.31 -15.48 -9.08
CA PHE A 269 -30.48 -16.34 -7.91
C PHE A 269 -31.78 -16.03 -7.14
N LEU A 270 -32.06 -14.76 -6.89
CA LEU A 270 -33.28 -14.33 -6.21
C LEU A 270 -34.54 -14.62 -7.03
N TYR A 271 -34.48 -14.45 -8.36
CA TYR A 271 -35.55 -14.78 -9.27
C TYR A 271 -35.86 -16.30 -9.25
N LEU A 272 -34.86 -17.14 -9.39
CA LEU A 272 -35.00 -18.60 -9.35
C LEU A 272 -35.51 -19.07 -7.99
N ARG A 273 -35.04 -18.48 -6.88
CA ARG A 273 -35.57 -18.76 -5.56
C ARG A 273 -37.07 -18.49 -5.41
N ARG A 274 -37.56 -17.45 -6.06
CA ARG A 274 -38.99 -17.11 -6.03
C ARG A 274 -39.81 -17.99 -6.98
N LYS A 275 -39.27 -18.27 -8.17
CA LYS A 275 -39.97 -19.02 -9.23
C LYS A 275 -40.19 -20.49 -8.81
N TYR A 276 -39.22 -21.12 -8.21
CA TYR A 276 -39.31 -22.54 -7.89
C TYR A 276 -39.68 -22.75 -6.41
N VAL A 277 -40.84 -23.39 -6.18
CA VAL A 277 -41.35 -23.72 -4.85
C VAL A 277 -40.71 -25.03 -4.32
N SER A 278 -40.53 -26.04 -5.18
CA SER A 278 -39.93 -27.32 -4.84
C SER A 278 -38.45 -27.16 -4.45
N LYS A 279 -38.05 -27.80 -3.35
CA LYS A 279 -36.67 -27.76 -2.84
C LYS A 279 -35.66 -28.35 -3.83
N ALA A 280 -36.03 -29.44 -4.51
CA ALA A 280 -35.16 -30.09 -5.51
C ALA A 280 -34.90 -29.19 -6.72
N TYR A 281 -35.90 -28.60 -7.31
CA TYR A 281 -35.77 -27.67 -8.45
C TYR A 281 -34.99 -26.40 -8.05
N ARG A 282 -35.18 -25.88 -6.82
CA ARG A 282 -34.37 -24.77 -6.33
C ARG A 282 -32.89 -25.11 -6.33
N VAL A 283 -32.50 -26.26 -5.78
CA VAL A 283 -31.11 -26.67 -5.73
C VAL A 283 -30.54 -26.81 -7.13
N VAL A 284 -31.22 -27.50 -8.03
CA VAL A 284 -30.75 -27.74 -9.41
C VAL A 284 -30.48 -26.44 -10.16
N PHE A 285 -31.39 -25.45 -10.08
CA PHE A 285 -31.24 -24.21 -10.86
C PHE A 285 -30.47 -23.12 -10.16
N MET A 286 -30.46 -23.08 -8.82
CA MET A 286 -29.70 -22.06 -8.06
C MET A 286 -28.26 -22.44 -7.87
N LEU A 287 -27.91 -23.72 -7.80
CA LEU A 287 -26.52 -24.16 -7.60
C LEU A 287 -25.57 -23.70 -8.71
N PRO A 288 -25.89 -23.84 -10.00
CA PRO A 288 -25.02 -23.32 -11.07
C PRO A 288 -24.79 -21.80 -10.98
N VAL A 289 -25.84 -21.03 -10.66
CA VAL A 289 -25.72 -19.56 -10.50
C VAL A 289 -24.84 -19.22 -9.29
N ALA A 290 -25.01 -19.92 -8.18
CA ALA A 290 -24.17 -19.74 -7.00
C ALA A 290 -22.70 -20.12 -7.28
N LEU A 291 -22.48 -21.25 -7.98
CA LEU A 291 -21.13 -21.68 -8.37
C LEU A 291 -20.46 -20.68 -9.33
N MET A 292 -21.22 -20.09 -10.25
CA MET A 292 -20.71 -19.04 -11.13
C MET A 292 -20.31 -17.79 -10.34
N GLY A 293 -21.11 -17.34 -9.36
CA GLY A 293 -20.73 -16.22 -8.49
C GLY A 293 -19.46 -16.52 -7.70
N VAL A 294 -19.37 -17.71 -7.11
CA VAL A 294 -18.15 -18.16 -6.44
C VAL A 294 -16.96 -18.13 -7.40
N TYR A 295 -17.12 -18.66 -8.63
CA TYR A 295 -16.06 -18.63 -9.64
C TYR A 295 -15.61 -17.20 -9.99
N VAL A 296 -16.54 -16.26 -10.17
CA VAL A 296 -16.24 -14.85 -10.44
C VAL A 296 -15.44 -14.23 -9.29
N VAL A 297 -15.82 -14.50 -8.02
CA VAL A 297 -15.07 -14.08 -6.84
C VAL A 297 -13.65 -14.67 -6.86
N PHE A 298 -13.49 -15.96 -7.15
CA PHE A 298 -12.18 -16.61 -7.23
C PHE A 298 -11.28 -16.06 -8.35
N LYS A 299 -11.87 -15.62 -9.46
CA LYS A 299 -11.13 -15.01 -10.58
C LYS A 299 -10.85 -13.52 -10.37
N SER A 300 -11.55 -12.87 -9.45
CA SER A 300 -11.28 -11.48 -9.10
C SER A 300 -10.06 -11.35 -8.19
N SER A 301 -9.35 -10.22 -8.27
CA SER A 301 -8.33 -9.92 -7.27
C SER A 301 -8.98 -9.61 -5.91
N PRO A 302 -8.27 -9.83 -4.78
CA PRO A 302 -8.73 -9.46 -3.46
C PRO A 302 -9.21 -8.01 -3.36
N VAL A 303 -8.50 -7.10 -4.01
CA VAL A 303 -8.83 -5.67 -4.06
C VAL A 303 -10.13 -5.43 -4.84
N THR A 304 -10.31 -6.09 -5.99
CA THR A 304 -11.55 -5.98 -6.77
C THR A 304 -12.76 -6.41 -5.94
N PHE A 305 -12.63 -7.51 -5.21
CA PHE A 305 -13.68 -7.98 -4.30
C PHE A 305 -13.97 -6.97 -3.19
N ALA A 306 -12.94 -6.56 -2.43
CA ALA A 306 -13.09 -5.66 -1.29
C ALA A 306 -13.66 -4.30 -1.70
N ALA A 307 -13.13 -3.71 -2.77
CA ALA A 307 -13.59 -2.43 -3.31
C ALA A 307 -14.99 -2.53 -3.92
N GLY A 308 -15.29 -3.61 -4.65
CA GLY A 308 -16.61 -3.84 -5.24
C GLY A 308 -17.70 -4.00 -4.17
N VAL A 309 -17.46 -4.84 -3.17
CA VAL A 309 -18.39 -5.02 -2.04
C VAL A 309 -18.51 -3.73 -1.23
N GLY A 310 -17.39 -3.06 -0.93
CA GLY A 310 -17.35 -1.80 -0.21
C GLY A 310 -18.13 -0.70 -0.92
N LEU A 311 -17.93 -0.54 -2.22
CA LEU A 311 -18.64 0.43 -3.07
C LEU A 311 -20.15 0.15 -3.10
N ALA A 312 -20.53 -1.08 -3.47
CA ALA A 312 -21.95 -1.45 -3.60
C ALA A 312 -22.71 -1.28 -2.27
N GLY A 313 -22.13 -1.73 -1.16
CA GLY A 313 -22.76 -1.61 0.16
C GLY A 313 -22.82 -0.18 0.66
N SER A 314 -21.74 0.59 0.50
CA SER A 314 -21.74 2.01 0.90
C SER A 314 -22.72 2.84 0.08
N VAL A 315 -22.80 2.65 -1.24
CA VAL A 315 -23.80 3.30 -2.10
C VAL A 315 -25.22 2.92 -1.66
N ALA A 316 -25.45 1.63 -1.36
CA ALA A 316 -26.75 1.19 -0.87
C ALA A 316 -27.13 1.86 0.47
N VAL A 317 -26.20 1.99 1.41
CA VAL A 317 -26.42 2.71 2.69
C VAL A 317 -26.68 4.19 2.45
N PHE A 318 -25.87 4.84 1.60
CA PHE A 318 -26.02 6.27 1.28
C PHE A 318 -27.42 6.63 0.80
N PHE A 319 -28.00 5.83 -0.10
CA PHE A 319 -29.33 6.12 -0.67
C PHE A 319 -30.51 5.57 0.14
N ASN A 320 -30.34 4.49 0.91
CA ASN A 320 -31.45 3.82 1.57
C ASN A 320 -31.50 3.99 3.10
N CYS A 321 -30.40 4.42 3.73
CA CYS A 321 -30.35 4.58 5.17
C CYS A 321 -30.78 5.99 5.59
N ARG A 322 -31.67 6.06 6.60
CA ARG A 322 -32.08 7.35 7.21
C ARG A 322 -31.27 7.70 8.44
N ASP A 323 -30.61 6.74 9.04
CA ASP A 323 -29.75 6.97 10.20
C ASP A 323 -28.56 7.83 9.81
N ARG A 324 -28.35 8.91 10.54
CA ARG A 324 -27.34 9.90 10.25
C ARG A 324 -25.93 9.32 10.34
N ASN A 325 -25.64 8.54 11.37
CA ASN A 325 -24.30 8.04 11.61
C ASN A 325 -23.88 7.07 10.48
N TRP A 326 -24.80 6.17 10.07
CA TRP A 326 -24.54 5.25 8.97
C TRP A 326 -24.38 5.95 7.63
N TRP A 327 -25.17 7.00 7.41
CA TRP A 327 -25.06 7.82 6.20
C TRP A 327 -23.70 8.53 6.14
N GLU A 328 -23.28 9.16 7.25
CA GLU A 328 -21.98 9.83 7.36
C GLU A 328 -20.81 8.84 7.21
N CYS A 329 -20.89 7.66 7.82
CA CYS A 329 -19.89 6.59 7.65
C CYS A 329 -19.83 6.11 6.20
N SER A 330 -20.98 5.97 5.54
CA SER A 330 -21.05 5.58 4.14
C SER A 330 -20.39 6.60 3.22
N LEU A 331 -20.71 7.89 3.40
CA LEU A 331 -20.11 8.97 2.63
C LEU A 331 -18.60 9.05 2.86
N ALA A 332 -18.15 8.97 4.12
CA ALA A 332 -16.73 8.97 4.45
C ALA A 332 -16.00 7.76 3.85
N GLY A 333 -16.61 6.57 3.90
CA GLY A 333 -16.06 5.35 3.29
C GLY A 333 -15.98 5.44 1.76
N LEU A 334 -16.98 6.03 1.10
CA LEU A 334 -16.93 6.30 -0.33
C LEU A 334 -15.81 7.29 -0.68
N LEU A 335 -15.68 8.37 0.08
CA LEU A 335 -14.59 9.33 -0.14
C LEU A 335 -13.22 8.68 0.05
N MET A 336 -13.01 7.86 1.08
CA MET A 336 -11.76 7.10 1.24
C MET A 336 -11.48 6.24 0.01
N LEU A 337 -12.49 5.51 -0.45
CA LEU A 337 -12.36 4.58 -1.57
C LEU A 337 -11.95 5.27 -2.88
N PHE A 338 -12.39 6.51 -3.09
CA PHE A 338 -12.06 7.28 -4.30
C PHE A 338 -10.83 8.18 -4.15
N ILE A 339 -10.62 8.78 -2.97
CA ILE A 339 -9.58 9.80 -2.77
C ILE A 339 -8.20 9.17 -2.54
N ILE A 340 -8.12 8.11 -1.72
CA ILE A 340 -6.83 7.49 -1.38
C ILE A 340 -6.08 6.96 -2.62
N PRO A 341 -6.74 6.32 -3.62
CA PRO A 341 -6.06 5.85 -4.81
C PRO A 341 -5.60 6.93 -5.78
N LEU A 342 -6.05 8.18 -5.63
CA LEU A 342 -5.63 9.26 -6.51
C LEU A 342 -4.12 9.48 -6.41
N GLY A 343 -3.44 9.49 -7.55
CA GLY A 343 -1.99 9.67 -7.64
C GLY A 343 -1.16 8.42 -7.32
N ALA A 344 -1.79 7.25 -7.12
CA ALA A 344 -1.08 5.99 -7.08
C ALA A 344 -0.97 5.39 -8.50
N ASP A 345 0.19 4.91 -8.87
CA ASP A 345 0.49 4.32 -10.18
C ASP A 345 -0.31 3.05 -10.51
N GLY A 346 -0.55 2.20 -9.51
CA GLY A 346 -1.46 1.05 -9.60
C GLY A 346 -2.92 1.38 -9.27
N GLY A 347 -3.24 2.66 -8.99
CA GLY A 347 -4.57 3.09 -8.58
C GLY A 347 -5.05 2.34 -7.35
N ILE A 348 -6.34 1.92 -7.35
CA ILE A 348 -6.90 1.17 -6.22
C ILE A 348 -6.25 -0.21 -6.01
N TYR A 349 -5.57 -0.76 -7.01
CA TYR A 349 -4.89 -2.05 -6.85
C TYR A 349 -3.70 -1.96 -5.90
N ASN A 350 -2.99 -0.83 -5.87
CA ASN A 350 -1.93 -0.57 -4.90
C ASN A 350 -2.46 -0.15 -3.53
N CYS A 351 -3.57 0.61 -3.52
CA CYS A 351 -4.10 1.23 -2.30
C CYS A 351 -5.35 0.54 -1.73
N GLY A 352 -5.78 -0.60 -2.31
CA GLY A 352 -7.03 -1.25 -1.89
C GLY A 352 -7.01 -1.74 -0.45
N THR A 353 -5.85 -2.16 0.06
CA THR A 353 -5.68 -2.57 1.46
C THR A 353 -5.85 -1.42 2.47
N ILE A 354 -5.74 -0.17 2.02
CA ILE A 354 -5.93 1.01 2.87
C ILE A 354 -7.22 1.77 2.55
N ALA A 355 -7.65 1.81 1.29
CA ALA A 355 -8.84 2.55 0.86
C ALA A 355 -10.16 1.90 1.27
N THR A 356 -10.20 0.58 1.46
CA THR A 356 -11.42 -0.21 1.69
C THR A 356 -11.83 -0.34 3.17
N TRP A 357 -11.02 0.08 4.12
CA TRP A 357 -11.27 -0.14 5.55
C TRP A 357 -12.69 0.21 5.99
N LEU A 358 -13.12 1.44 5.76
CA LEU A 358 -14.41 1.92 6.23
C LEU A 358 -15.55 1.47 5.32
N SER A 359 -15.38 1.56 4.00
CA SER A 359 -16.42 1.18 3.04
C SER A 359 -16.80 -0.29 3.14
N LEU A 360 -15.82 -1.18 3.30
CA LEU A 360 -16.07 -2.61 3.48
C LEU A 360 -16.81 -2.90 4.79
N ALA A 361 -16.42 -2.26 5.90
CA ALA A 361 -17.09 -2.43 7.18
C ALA A 361 -18.55 -1.95 7.14
N VAL A 362 -18.82 -0.81 6.49
CA VAL A 362 -20.18 -0.30 6.24
C VAL A 362 -20.99 -1.30 5.40
N ALA A 363 -20.39 -1.81 4.31
CA ALA A 363 -21.04 -2.79 3.44
C ALA A 363 -21.39 -4.08 4.19
N MET A 364 -20.45 -4.63 4.95
CA MET A 364 -20.70 -5.84 5.75
C MET A 364 -21.81 -5.63 6.79
N THR A 365 -21.86 -4.44 7.40
CA THR A 365 -22.93 -4.09 8.34
C THR A 365 -24.29 -4.02 7.64
N TYR A 366 -24.33 -3.47 6.43
CA TYR A 366 -25.54 -3.40 5.62
C TYR A 366 -26.00 -4.81 5.19
N PHE A 367 -25.11 -5.59 4.62
CA PHE A 367 -25.43 -6.94 4.14
C PHE A 367 -25.74 -7.93 5.26
N SER A 368 -25.24 -7.70 6.47
CA SER A 368 -25.64 -8.49 7.65
C SER A 368 -27.06 -8.22 8.15
N GLY A 369 -27.71 -7.16 7.61
CA GLY A 369 -29.04 -6.74 8.06
C GLY A 369 -29.05 -5.93 9.35
N ALA A 370 -27.89 -5.55 9.88
CA ALA A 370 -27.77 -4.72 11.08
C ALA A 370 -28.22 -3.27 10.81
N ILE A 371 -28.09 -2.78 9.58
CA ILE A 371 -28.62 -1.49 9.17
C ILE A 371 -30.05 -1.67 8.66
N ARG A 372 -31.02 -1.02 9.30
CA ARG A 372 -32.41 -1.02 8.84
C ARG A 372 -32.56 -0.28 7.52
N SER A 373 -32.99 -0.99 6.50
CA SER A 373 -33.32 -0.45 5.18
C SER A 373 -34.80 -0.57 4.90
N LYS A 374 -35.34 0.36 4.09
CA LYS A 374 -36.74 0.30 3.60
C LYS A 374 -37.01 -0.92 2.72
N LYS A 375 -35.97 -1.55 2.13
CA LYS A 375 -36.07 -2.67 1.19
C LYS A 375 -35.35 -3.91 1.73
N HIS A 376 -35.92 -4.52 2.79
CA HIS A 376 -35.35 -5.71 3.42
C HIS A 376 -35.15 -6.94 2.52
N TRP A 377 -35.82 -7.01 1.40
CA TRP A 377 -35.76 -8.17 0.48
C TRP A 377 -34.44 -8.26 -0.31
N LEU A 378 -33.66 -7.18 -0.39
CA LEU A 378 -32.35 -7.13 -1.06
C LEU A 378 -31.17 -7.50 -0.13
N ILE A 379 -31.42 -7.68 1.17
CA ILE A 379 -30.35 -7.95 2.12
C ILE A 379 -30.12 -9.44 2.22
N PRO A 380 -28.95 -9.97 1.83
CA PRO A 380 -28.65 -11.40 1.87
C PRO A 380 -28.62 -11.98 3.30
N GLY A 381 -28.54 -11.13 4.31
CA GLY A 381 -28.44 -11.53 5.71
C GLY A 381 -27.03 -11.92 6.15
N TYR A 382 -26.81 -12.00 7.46
CA TYR A 382 -25.53 -12.26 8.08
C TYR A 382 -24.84 -13.55 7.56
N ARG A 383 -25.61 -14.61 7.30
CA ARG A 383 -25.06 -15.87 6.78
C ARG A 383 -24.39 -15.68 5.41
N ALA A 384 -24.98 -14.87 4.51
CA ALA A 384 -24.41 -14.59 3.20
C ALA A 384 -23.12 -13.75 3.33
N SER A 385 -23.09 -12.74 4.19
CA SER A 385 -21.87 -11.97 4.47
C SER A 385 -20.74 -12.86 5.01
N MET A 386 -21.07 -13.79 5.91
CA MET A 386 -20.13 -14.76 6.45
C MET A 386 -19.62 -15.72 5.36
N MET A 387 -20.51 -16.21 4.49
CA MET A 387 -20.12 -17.08 3.36
C MET A 387 -19.20 -16.35 2.37
N LEU A 388 -19.47 -15.09 2.04
CA LEU A 388 -18.58 -14.26 1.21
C LEU A 388 -17.21 -14.10 1.85
N THR A 389 -17.14 -13.85 3.16
CA THR A 389 -15.86 -13.71 3.87
C THR A 389 -15.08 -15.01 3.90
N LEU A 390 -15.76 -16.14 4.13
CA LEU A 390 -15.13 -17.47 4.08
C LEU A 390 -14.62 -17.79 2.68
N ALA A 391 -15.40 -17.49 1.64
CA ALA A 391 -14.98 -17.67 0.25
C ALA A 391 -13.74 -16.82 -0.06
N PHE A 392 -13.75 -15.54 0.32
CA PHE A 392 -12.60 -14.65 0.14
C PHE A 392 -11.38 -15.12 0.94
N GLY A 393 -11.55 -15.48 2.22
CA GLY A 393 -10.47 -16.02 3.04
C GLY A 393 -9.87 -17.30 2.45
N SER A 394 -10.72 -18.19 1.89
CA SER A 394 -10.25 -19.40 1.20
C SER A 394 -9.41 -19.07 -0.04
N VAL A 395 -9.81 -18.06 -0.82
CA VAL A 395 -9.01 -17.56 -1.97
C VAL A 395 -7.67 -17.05 -1.51
N MET A 396 -7.64 -16.26 -0.43
CA MET A 396 -6.38 -15.72 0.12
C MET A 396 -5.46 -16.82 0.64
N VAL A 397 -6.00 -17.77 1.41
CA VAL A 397 -5.23 -18.93 1.90
C VAL A 397 -4.66 -19.73 0.73
N PHE A 398 -5.47 -19.97 -0.31
CA PHE A 398 -5.00 -20.65 -1.51
C PHE A 398 -3.89 -19.89 -2.25
N ASN A 399 -4.02 -18.55 -2.37
CA ASN A 399 -2.99 -17.72 -2.97
C ASN A 399 -1.68 -17.78 -2.17
N VAL A 400 -1.75 -17.66 -0.86
CA VAL A 400 -0.58 -17.74 0.03
C VAL A 400 0.05 -19.13 -0.03
N ALA A 401 -0.76 -20.20 -0.04
CA ALA A 401 -0.25 -21.56 -0.15
C ALA A 401 0.45 -21.83 -1.50
N ARG A 402 0.00 -21.16 -2.58
CA ARG A 402 0.58 -21.32 -3.91
C ARG A 402 1.83 -20.45 -4.15
N ASN A 403 1.78 -19.20 -3.70
CA ASN A 403 2.77 -18.18 -4.06
C ASN A 403 3.68 -17.78 -2.88
N GLY A 404 3.44 -18.34 -1.69
CA GLY A 404 4.11 -17.92 -0.47
C GLY A 404 3.65 -16.56 0.07
N ILE A 405 4.20 -16.18 1.21
CA ILE A 405 4.02 -14.84 1.79
C ILE A 405 4.97 -13.91 1.04
N TYR A 406 4.50 -12.73 0.63
CA TYR A 406 5.23 -11.77 -0.23
C TYR A 406 5.67 -12.35 -1.57
N PHE A 407 4.90 -13.30 -2.12
CA PHE A 407 5.36 -14.04 -3.31
C PHE A 407 6.75 -14.68 -3.11
N ASP A 408 7.10 -15.03 -1.89
CA ASP A 408 8.37 -15.63 -1.53
C ASP A 408 8.57 -17.01 -2.21
N GLY A 409 7.55 -17.58 -2.84
CA GLY A 409 7.65 -18.83 -3.60
C GLY A 409 8.07 -20.02 -2.75
N SER A 410 8.25 -19.84 -1.44
CA SER A 410 8.67 -20.88 -0.53
C SER A 410 7.64 -22.01 -0.55
N ASN A 411 8.01 -23.10 -1.21
CA ASN A 411 7.32 -24.36 -1.02
C ASN A 411 7.43 -24.71 0.47
N ILE A 412 6.36 -25.29 1.02
CA ILE A 412 6.33 -25.75 2.42
C ILE A 412 7.49 -26.72 2.72
N ASP A 413 8.06 -27.35 1.67
CA ASP A 413 9.20 -28.25 1.76
C ASP A 413 10.55 -27.53 1.92
N ASP A 414 10.67 -26.25 1.54
CA ASP A 414 11.86 -25.44 1.78
C ASP A 414 11.89 -24.99 3.24
N ARG A 415 12.89 -25.47 3.97
CA ARG A 415 13.10 -25.09 5.36
C ARG A 415 13.36 -23.60 5.44
N PHE A 416 12.54 -22.88 6.19
CA PHE A 416 12.76 -21.46 6.46
C PHE A 416 14.17 -21.25 7.05
N ALA A 417 14.92 -20.38 6.43
CA ALA A 417 16.25 -19.99 6.85
C ALA A 417 16.23 -18.53 7.30
N LYS A 418 16.93 -18.24 8.41
CA LYS A 418 17.02 -16.90 8.97
C LYS A 418 17.93 -16.04 8.10
N VAL A 419 17.45 -14.83 7.76
CA VAL A 419 18.25 -13.83 7.06
C VAL A 419 19.36 -13.32 8.00
N PRO A 420 20.62 -13.21 7.56
CA PRO A 420 21.72 -12.73 8.38
C PRO A 420 21.44 -11.36 8.99
N GLY A 421 21.74 -11.20 10.26
CA GLY A 421 21.52 -9.96 10.99
C GLY A 421 20.06 -9.66 11.37
N GLU A 422 19.07 -10.34 10.76
CA GLU A 422 17.65 -10.03 10.90
C GLU A 422 16.87 -11.14 11.62
N LEU A 423 15.73 -10.79 12.25
CA LEU A 423 14.77 -11.74 12.82
C LEU A 423 13.68 -12.14 11.80
N VAL A 424 14.08 -12.29 10.55
CA VAL A 424 13.20 -12.61 9.43
C VAL A 424 13.66 -13.91 8.79
N TYR A 425 12.70 -14.73 8.36
CA TYR A 425 12.92 -16.02 7.75
C TYR A 425 12.39 -16.01 6.31
N THR A 426 13.14 -16.60 5.40
CA THR A 426 12.79 -16.79 3.99
C THR A 426 13.11 -18.20 3.53
N SER A 427 12.92 -18.53 2.25
CA SER A 427 13.36 -19.80 1.73
C SER A 427 14.89 -19.94 1.82
N ARG A 428 15.38 -21.20 1.93
CA ARG A 428 16.81 -21.46 2.00
C ARG A 428 17.55 -20.91 0.78
N GLN A 429 17.00 -21.12 -0.41
CA GLN A 429 17.59 -20.64 -1.67
C GLN A 429 17.74 -19.11 -1.67
N ARG A 430 16.69 -18.36 -1.24
CA ARG A 430 16.77 -16.89 -1.16
C ARG A 430 17.80 -16.44 -0.16
N LYS A 431 17.84 -17.08 1.01
CA LYS A 431 18.81 -16.76 2.05
C LYS A 431 20.24 -16.97 1.57
N GLU A 432 20.54 -18.11 0.95
CA GLU A 432 21.87 -18.44 0.42
C GLU A 432 22.29 -17.41 -0.64
N LEU A 433 21.43 -17.12 -1.62
CA LEU A 433 21.71 -16.11 -2.64
C LEU A 433 21.98 -14.71 -2.06
N ILE A 434 21.21 -14.28 -1.06
CA ILE A 434 21.41 -12.97 -0.41
C ILE A 434 22.73 -12.96 0.35
N GLU A 435 23.07 -14.04 1.09
CA GLU A 435 24.33 -14.14 1.82
C GLU A 435 25.53 -14.10 0.89
N ASP A 436 25.50 -14.86 -0.21
CA ASP A 436 26.58 -14.92 -1.18
C ASP A 436 26.84 -13.55 -1.80
N ILE A 437 25.76 -12.85 -2.23
CA ILE A 437 25.88 -11.50 -2.79
C ILE A 437 26.42 -10.50 -1.75
N VAL A 438 25.87 -10.48 -0.54
CA VAL A 438 26.31 -9.56 0.51
C VAL A 438 27.78 -9.84 0.91
N SER A 439 28.15 -11.11 1.01
CA SER A 439 29.54 -11.51 1.29
C SER A 439 30.49 -11.03 0.20
N GLU A 440 30.09 -11.16 -1.07
CA GLU A 440 30.90 -10.66 -2.18
C GLU A 440 31.00 -9.13 -2.19
N LEU A 441 29.89 -8.41 -1.97
CA LEU A 441 29.90 -6.94 -1.91
C LEU A 441 30.80 -6.40 -0.79
N ASN A 442 30.83 -7.06 0.36
CA ASN A 442 31.69 -6.69 1.49
C ASN A 442 33.20 -6.83 1.18
N ASN A 443 33.59 -7.46 0.07
CA ASN A 443 34.98 -7.43 -0.41
C ASN A 443 35.35 -6.09 -1.07
N TYR A 444 34.35 -5.27 -1.43
CA TYR A 444 34.54 -4.05 -2.22
C TYR A 444 34.08 -2.78 -1.52
N VAL A 445 33.20 -2.87 -0.52
CA VAL A 445 32.63 -1.73 0.21
C VAL A 445 32.63 -1.98 1.71
N GLU A 446 32.79 -0.88 2.47
CA GLU A 446 32.69 -0.85 3.93
C GLU A 446 31.41 -0.12 4.36
N PRO A 447 30.89 -0.36 5.59
CA PRO A 447 29.77 0.41 6.14
C PRO A 447 30.04 1.92 6.10
N GLY A 448 29.09 2.67 5.53
CA GLY A 448 29.20 4.13 5.32
C GLY A 448 29.78 4.54 3.98
N ASP A 449 30.32 3.63 3.20
CA ASP A 449 30.71 3.90 1.82
C ASP A 449 29.50 4.25 0.94
N THR A 450 29.79 4.84 -0.21
CA THR A 450 28.78 5.11 -1.22
C THR A 450 28.71 3.96 -2.23
N LEU A 451 27.51 3.45 -2.48
CA LEU A 451 27.25 2.34 -3.41
C LEU A 451 26.05 2.66 -4.30
N MET A 452 26.18 2.46 -5.59
CA MET A 452 25.04 2.47 -6.49
C MET A 452 24.61 1.01 -6.75
N VAL A 453 23.39 0.69 -6.36
CA VAL A 453 22.73 -0.58 -6.72
C VAL A 453 21.75 -0.30 -7.86
N TYR A 454 22.04 -0.82 -9.06
CA TYR A 454 21.14 -0.75 -10.20
C TYR A 454 20.47 -2.10 -10.40
N GLY A 455 19.16 -2.11 -10.30
CA GLY A 455 18.31 -3.30 -10.27
C GLY A 455 17.28 -3.19 -9.14
N SER A 456 16.29 -4.10 -9.15
CA SER A 456 15.20 -4.08 -8.16
C SER A 456 15.61 -4.67 -6.81
N ALA A 457 16.78 -4.27 -6.28
CA ALA A 457 17.35 -4.79 -5.03
C ALA A 457 18.00 -3.70 -4.14
N PRO A 458 17.31 -2.58 -3.85
CA PRO A 458 17.84 -1.56 -2.94
C PRO A 458 18.18 -2.10 -1.54
N MET A 459 17.71 -3.30 -1.18
CA MET A 459 18.05 -3.98 0.08
C MET A 459 19.56 -4.19 0.24
N PHE A 460 20.33 -4.26 -0.84
CA PHE A 460 21.78 -4.42 -0.72
C PHE A 460 22.47 -3.19 -0.16
N ASN A 461 21.96 -1.95 -0.38
CA ASN A 461 22.45 -0.79 0.34
C ASN A 461 22.25 -0.93 1.86
N TYR A 462 21.06 -1.39 2.28
CA TYR A 462 20.78 -1.62 3.70
C TYR A 462 21.62 -2.74 4.31
N LEU A 463 21.73 -3.91 3.64
CA LEU A 463 22.47 -5.06 4.16
C LEU A 463 23.99 -4.85 4.21
N THR A 464 24.54 -3.96 3.39
CA THR A 464 25.95 -3.56 3.40
C THR A 464 26.18 -2.26 4.20
N HIS A 465 25.12 -1.64 4.73
CA HIS A 465 25.16 -0.35 5.42
C HIS A 465 25.81 0.77 4.58
N THR A 466 25.59 0.76 3.27
CA THR A 466 26.13 1.73 2.33
C THR A 466 25.12 2.83 2.00
N ARG A 467 25.62 3.98 1.58
CA ARG A 467 24.81 5.14 1.17
C ARG A 467 24.50 5.06 -0.32
N PRO A 468 23.23 5.23 -0.73
CA PRO A 468 22.90 5.38 -2.15
C PRO A 468 23.63 6.56 -2.81
N TRP A 469 24.20 6.35 -4.01
CA TRP A 469 25.04 7.36 -4.64
C TRP A 469 24.26 8.53 -5.25
N ILE A 470 23.21 8.23 -6.02
CA ILE A 470 22.50 9.25 -6.82
C ILE A 470 21.23 9.75 -6.14
N GLY A 471 21.22 9.87 -4.82
CA GLY A 471 20.05 10.34 -4.07
C GLY A 471 18.86 9.37 -4.07
N CYS A 472 19.04 8.15 -4.59
CA CYS A 472 18.00 7.14 -4.72
C CYS A 472 18.57 5.73 -4.54
N SER A 473 18.01 4.96 -3.59
CA SER A 473 18.41 3.56 -3.39
C SER A 473 17.88 2.60 -4.48
N TRP A 474 16.89 3.04 -5.26
CA TRP A 474 16.29 2.27 -6.35
C TRP A 474 16.21 3.08 -7.65
N PRO A 475 17.34 3.30 -8.34
CA PRO A 475 17.41 4.12 -9.55
C PRO A 475 16.45 3.68 -10.67
N GLU A 476 16.23 2.37 -10.85
CA GLU A 476 15.29 1.87 -11.85
C GLU A 476 13.85 2.35 -11.65
N SER A 477 13.44 2.65 -10.41
CA SER A 477 12.11 3.17 -10.11
C SER A 477 11.94 4.62 -10.57
N THR A 478 13.04 5.31 -10.92
CA THR A 478 13.06 6.70 -11.36
C THR A 478 12.94 6.82 -12.89
N THR A 479 13.01 8.05 -13.42
CA THR A 479 13.03 8.29 -14.88
C THR A 479 14.45 8.20 -15.46
N LYS A 480 14.54 7.95 -16.79
CA LYS A 480 15.79 8.06 -17.53
C LYS A 480 16.48 9.40 -17.30
N SER A 481 15.70 10.48 -17.33
CA SER A 481 16.20 11.85 -17.16
C SER A 481 16.78 12.07 -15.75
N TYR A 482 16.19 11.45 -14.72
CA TYR A 482 16.74 11.46 -13.37
C TYR A 482 18.10 10.78 -13.34
N ILE A 483 18.18 9.53 -13.80
CA ILE A 483 19.42 8.75 -13.79
C ILE A 483 20.52 9.50 -14.53
N TYR A 484 20.25 9.99 -15.76
CA TYR A 484 21.22 10.72 -16.57
C TYR A 484 21.76 11.96 -15.87
N ARG A 485 20.88 12.81 -15.32
CA ARG A 485 21.29 14.03 -14.63
C ARG A 485 22.17 13.75 -13.41
N HIS A 486 21.71 12.85 -12.56
CA HIS A 486 22.41 12.54 -11.31
C HIS A 486 23.74 11.85 -11.56
N LEU A 487 23.84 10.92 -12.51
CA LEU A 487 25.12 10.34 -12.90
C LEU A 487 26.11 11.38 -13.44
N LYS A 488 25.61 12.40 -14.14
CA LYS A 488 26.47 13.48 -14.68
C LYS A 488 26.94 14.48 -13.63
N THR A 489 26.17 14.71 -12.58
CA THR A 489 26.42 15.73 -11.55
C THR A 489 26.91 15.18 -10.23
N ALA A 490 26.76 13.87 -9.99
CA ALA A 490 27.17 13.24 -8.75
C ALA A 490 28.71 13.26 -8.61
N GLU A 491 29.15 13.60 -7.43
CA GLU A 491 30.57 13.63 -7.09
C GLU A 491 31.07 12.24 -6.67
N GLY A 492 32.35 11.98 -6.94
CA GLY A 492 33.01 10.73 -6.56
C GLY A 492 32.83 9.61 -7.58
N HIS A 493 33.48 8.49 -7.29
CA HIS A 493 33.53 7.30 -8.14
C HIS A 493 33.25 6.05 -7.30
N PRO A 494 32.03 5.85 -6.80
CA PRO A 494 31.69 4.71 -5.95
C PRO A 494 31.72 3.41 -6.73
N MET A 495 31.62 2.31 -6.00
CA MET A 495 31.31 1.01 -6.61
C MET A 495 29.89 1.03 -7.19
N ILE A 496 29.70 0.38 -8.33
CA ILE A 496 28.40 0.24 -8.99
C ILE A 496 28.11 -1.25 -9.14
N VAL A 497 26.97 -1.67 -8.64
CA VAL A 497 26.47 -3.05 -8.74
C VAL A 497 25.27 -3.08 -9.67
N ILE A 498 25.33 -3.96 -10.66
CA ILE A 498 24.18 -4.27 -11.53
C ILE A 498 23.64 -5.65 -11.14
N VAL A 499 22.38 -5.69 -10.74
CA VAL A 499 21.67 -6.91 -10.36
C VAL A 499 21.05 -7.54 -11.60
N LYS A 500 21.36 -8.82 -11.88
CA LYS A 500 21.00 -9.56 -13.09
C LYS A 500 19.97 -10.67 -12.87
N PHE A 501 19.18 -10.62 -11.82
CA PHE A 501 18.17 -11.65 -11.54
C PHE A 501 16.84 -11.04 -11.13
N ASP A 502 15.77 -11.81 -11.27
CA ASP A 502 14.46 -11.41 -10.77
C ASP A 502 14.43 -11.44 -9.23
N THR A 503 14.09 -10.29 -8.63
CA THR A 503 14.08 -10.11 -7.17
C THR A 503 12.70 -10.30 -6.55
N LEU A 504 11.67 -10.50 -7.35
CA LEU A 504 10.28 -10.58 -6.92
C LEU A 504 9.59 -11.87 -7.39
N GLY A 505 8.64 -12.32 -6.58
CA GLY A 505 7.71 -13.38 -6.96
C GLY A 505 8.34 -14.76 -7.17
N PRO A 506 7.66 -15.62 -7.94
CA PRO A 506 8.11 -16.99 -8.22
C PRO A 506 9.39 -17.07 -9.07
N ALA A 507 9.72 -15.96 -9.76
CA ALA A 507 10.91 -15.87 -10.60
C ALA A 507 12.16 -15.43 -9.82
N PHE A 508 12.06 -15.24 -8.52
CA PHE A 508 13.20 -14.82 -7.68
C PHE A 508 14.42 -15.72 -7.88
N GLY A 509 15.56 -15.10 -8.11
CA GLY A 509 16.82 -15.79 -8.30
C GLY A 509 17.01 -16.41 -9.69
N ILE A 510 16.09 -16.17 -10.63
CA ILE A 510 16.31 -16.58 -12.03
C ILE A 510 17.22 -15.54 -12.68
N PRO A 511 18.44 -15.92 -13.11
CA PRO A 511 19.33 -15.03 -13.81
C PRO A 511 18.72 -14.56 -15.14
N SER A 512 18.97 -13.32 -15.49
CA SER A 512 18.56 -12.74 -16.77
C SER A 512 19.75 -12.03 -17.40
N ASP A 513 20.23 -12.54 -18.52
CA ASP A 513 21.29 -11.89 -19.32
C ASP A 513 20.75 -10.67 -20.09
N ASP A 514 19.46 -10.53 -20.18
CA ASP A 514 18.79 -9.56 -21.01
C ASP A 514 18.03 -8.50 -20.17
N PHE A 515 18.81 -7.59 -19.61
CA PHE A 515 18.30 -6.40 -18.92
C PHE A 515 17.50 -5.53 -19.89
N GLY A 516 16.27 -5.82 -20.12
CA GLY A 516 15.41 -5.06 -20.98
C GLY A 516 14.51 -5.88 -21.88
N HIS A 517 14.57 -7.20 -21.81
CA HIS A 517 13.66 -8.11 -22.50
C HIS A 517 12.66 -8.75 -21.56
N GLY A 518 12.39 -8.14 -20.41
CA GLY A 518 11.37 -8.63 -19.51
C GLY A 518 10.05 -8.87 -20.22
N GLY A 519 9.68 -10.12 -20.36
CA GLY A 519 8.36 -10.51 -20.85
C GLY A 519 7.29 -10.18 -19.81
N GLY A 520 6.19 -9.57 -20.22
CA GLY A 520 5.04 -9.33 -19.37
C GLY A 520 5.15 -8.08 -18.46
N ASN A 521 4.72 -8.15 -17.21
CA ASN A 521 4.61 -7.02 -16.29
C ASN A 521 5.94 -6.44 -15.78
N GLN A 522 7.07 -6.92 -16.24
CA GLN A 522 8.42 -6.46 -15.86
C GLN A 522 8.86 -5.17 -16.57
N HIS A 523 8.07 -4.65 -17.48
CA HIS A 523 8.36 -3.41 -18.23
C HIS A 523 8.66 -2.18 -17.36
N PHE A 524 8.30 -2.21 -16.08
CA PHE A 524 8.53 -1.11 -15.17
C PHE A 524 10.01 -0.98 -14.75
N PHE A 525 10.68 -2.08 -14.50
CA PHE A 525 11.97 -2.08 -13.83
C PHE A 525 13.13 -2.39 -14.78
N HIS A 526 13.00 -3.32 -15.70
CA HIS A 526 14.04 -3.67 -16.66
C HIS A 526 13.82 -2.95 -18.00
N ASN A 527 14.06 -1.65 -18.00
CA ASN A 527 13.89 -0.84 -19.20
C ASN A 527 15.24 -0.61 -19.88
N ARG A 528 15.40 -1.09 -21.11
CA ARG A 528 16.61 -0.92 -21.95
C ARG A 528 17.07 0.53 -22.04
N ILE A 529 16.11 1.47 -22.07
CA ILE A 529 16.42 2.89 -22.20
C ILE A 529 17.12 3.39 -20.94
N LYS A 530 16.69 2.94 -19.76
CA LYS A 530 17.28 3.32 -18.48
C LYS A 530 18.62 2.61 -18.24
N SER A 531 18.68 1.31 -18.50
CA SER A 531 19.93 0.55 -18.37
C SER A 531 20.98 1.04 -19.34
N GLY A 532 20.59 1.40 -20.57
CA GLY A 532 21.49 2.01 -21.56
C GLY A 532 22.22 3.24 -21.03
N VAL A 533 21.51 4.11 -20.28
CA VAL A 533 22.16 5.31 -19.65
C VAL A 533 23.24 4.90 -18.64
N VAL A 534 23.00 3.85 -17.88
CA VAL A 534 23.99 3.36 -16.90
C VAL A 534 25.19 2.73 -17.60
N TYR A 535 24.96 1.89 -18.61
CA TYR A 535 26.05 1.29 -19.38
C TYR A 535 26.87 2.33 -20.15
N ASP A 536 26.22 3.30 -20.81
CA ASP A 536 26.90 4.42 -21.46
C ASP A 536 27.76 5.21 -20.46
N PHE A 537 27.26 5.41 -19.24
CA PHE A 537 28.04 6.05 -18.18
C PHE A 537 29.27 5.24 -17.79
N LEU A 538 29.11 3.91 -17.60
CA LEU A 538 30.22 3.02 -17.23
C LEU A 538 31.33 2.99 -18.28
N GLU A 539 30.97 2.95 -19.57
CA GLU A 539 31.92 2.97 -20.67
C GLU A 539 32.70 4.28 -20.80
N HIS A 540 31.99 5.42 -20.63
CA HIS A 540 32.62 6.74 -20.82
C HIS A 540 33.38 7.25 -19.60
N ASN A 541 33.24 6.61 -18.45
CA ASN A 541 33.89 7.02 -17.20
C ASN A 541 34.86 5.97 -16.62
N ASP A 542 35.49 5.17 -17.49
CA ASP A 542 36.54 4.21 -17.12
C ASP A 542 36.18 3.23 -15.99
N TYR A 543 34.90 2.86 -15.87
CA TYR A 543 34.48 1.80 -14.99
C TYR A 543 34.77 0.43 -15.60
N ARG A 544 35.30 -0.50 -14.80
CA ARG A 544 35.58 -1.87 -15.25
C ARG A 544 34.95 -2.90 -14.31
N PRO A 545 34.46 -4.01 -14.85
CA PRO A 545 33.96 -5.09 -14.01
C PRO A 545 35.14 -5.71 -13.24
N VAL A 546 35.01 -5.74 -11.91
CA VAL A 546 35.96 -6.39 -11.00
C VAL A 546 35.42 -7.74 -10.51
N TYR A 547 34.11 -7.92 -10.61
CA TYR A 547 33.42 -9.17 -10.34
C TYR A 547 32.25 -9.35 -11.31
N ASN A 548 32.01 -10.56 -11.78
CA ASN A 548 30.89 -10.87 -12.67
C ASN A 548 30.53 -12.37 -12.54
N ASP A 549 29.32 -12.64 -12.06
CA ASP A 549 28.72 -13.97 -12.03
C ASP A 549 27.36 -13.98 -12.73
N GLU A 550 26.53 -14.98 -12.49
CA GLU A 550 25.18 -15.05 -13.06
C GLU A 550 24.17 -14.09 -12.41
N TYR A 551 24.45 -13.58 -11.20
CA TYR A 551 23.52 -12.77 -10.39
C TYR A 551 23.86 -11.29 -10.35
N ILE A 552 25.14 -10.93 -10.30
CA ILE A 552 25.58 -9.53 -10.20
C ILE A 552 26.82 -9.26 -11.05
N VAL A 553 26.99 -7.99 -11.41
CA VAL A 553 28.26 -7.43 -11.88
C VAL A 553 28.65 -6.29 -10.97
N VAL A 554 29.89 -6.29 -10.48
CA VAL A 554 30.45 -5.19 -9.67
C VAL A 554 31.44 -4.42 -10.53
N TYR A 555 31.19 -3.12 -10.70
CA TYR A 555 32.07 -2.20 -11.43
C TYR A 555 32.84 -1.31 -10.48
N LYS A 556 34.12 -1.14 -10.76
CA LYS A 556 35.02 -0.23 -10.05
C LYS A 556 35.60 0.79 -11.02
N TYR A 557 35.67 2.03 -10.57
CA TYR A 557 36.35 3.09 -11.30
C TYR A 557 37.86 2.80 -11.35
N ARG A 558 38.46 2.95 -12.52
CA ARG A 558 39.91 2.86 -12.71
C ARG A 558 40.48 4.24 -12.47
N ALA A 559 40.90 4.53 -11.25
CA ALA A 559 41.80 5.66 -11.06
C ALA A 559 43.03 5.43 -11.94
N ASP A 560 43.38 6.34 -12.85
CA ASP A 560 44.63 6.29 -13.56
C ASP A 560 45.74 6.00 -12.55
N ALA A 561 46.42 4.86 -12.73
CA ALA A 561 47.72 4.67 -12.11
C ALA A 561 48.56 5.83 -12.68
N GLY A 562 48.76 6.86 -11.87
CA GLY A 562 49.45 8.07 -12.27
C GLY A 562 50.69 7.74 -13.09
N LEU A 563 50.77 8.43 -14.24
CA LEU A 563 52.00 8.53 -15.01
C LEU A 563 53.11 9.13 -14.18
#